data_1263a7e81d68c6f70e910b6803466aee
#
_entry.id   1263a7e81d68c6f70e910b6803466aee
#
_cell.length_a   1.000
_cell.length_b   1.000
_cell.length_c   1.000
_cell.angle_alpha   90.00
_cell.angle_beta   90.00
_cell.angle_gamma   90.00
#
_symmetry.space_group_name_H-M   'P 1'
#
loop_
_entity.id
_entity.type
_entity.pdbx_description
1 polymer ?
#
loop_
_entity_poly.entity_id
_entity_poly.type
_entity_poly.pdbx_seq_one_letter_code
_entity_poly.pdbx_strand_id
1 'polypeptide(L)'
;LDRAVPLKIADIGCGTGSSTRMLARLLNAQITAVDFLQEFLEVLEERIKNEGLSDKIRTLACSMDNLPFEDEEYDVIWSEGAIYNIGFEKGVTEWSRYLKVGGILAVSEITWITTSRPSELQKHWDVEYPEIDVASSKLRVLENNGYSPMGYFVLPEHCWRDNYYQPMQENFEGFLSRNNNSEEA
;
A
#
# COMPACT_ATOMS: atom_id res chain seq x y z
N LEU A 1 12.13 14.40 11.42
CA LEU A 1 10.73 14.80 11.63
C LEU A 1 10.58 15.27 13.08
N ASP A 2 10.02 16.45 13.29
CA ASP A 2 9.83 16.99 14.66
C ASP A 2 8.75 16.16 15.36
N ARG A 3 9.11 15.55 16.49
CA ARG A 3 8.21 14.68 17.27
C ARG A 3 7.20 15.46 18.12
N ALA A 4 7.37 16.77 18.25
CA ALA A 4 6.47 17.61 19.02
C ALA A 4 5.14 17.90 18.29
N VAL A 5 5.16 17.88 16.97
CA VAL A 5 3.97 18.07 16.12
C VAL A 5 3.56 16.72 15.54
N PRO A 6 2.26 16.37 15.55
CA PRO A 6 1.79 15.16 14.90
C PRO A 6 2.13 15.13 13.41
N LEU A 7 2.65 14.02 12.92
CA LEU A 7 2.85 13.81 11.49
C LEU A 7 1.50 13.74 10.77
N LYS A 8 1.42 14.34 9.60
CA LYS A 8 0.31 14.08 8.67
C LYS A 8 0.70 12.94 7.73
N ILE A 9 -0.01 11.85 7.78
CA ILE A 9 0.23 10.65 6.98
C ILE A 9 -0.96 10.39 6.08
N ALA A 10 -0.72 10.14 4.79
CA ALA A 10 -1.70 9.52 3.91
C ALA A 10 -1.35 8.03 3.76
N ASP A 11 -2.27 7.14 4.12
CA ASP A 11 -2.15 5.69 3.87
C ASP A 11 -3.04 5.35 2.68
N ILE A 12 -2.43 5.22 1.49
CA ILE A 12 -3.11 5.09 0.21
C ILE A 12 -3.23 3.62 -0.18
N GLY A 13 -4.46 3.14 -0.36
CA GLY A 13 -4.78 1.72 -0.52
C GLY A 13 -4.71 1.00 0.84
N CYS A 14 -5.31 1.59 1.87
CA CYS A 14 -5.19 1.13 3.24
C CYS A 14 -5.90 -0.19 3.54
N GLY A 15 -6.78 -0.65 2.64
CA GLY A 15 -7.59 -1.83 2.86
C GLY A 15 -8.40 -1.75 4.15
N THR A 16 -8.42 -2.81 4.92
CA THR A 16 -9.08 -2.85 6.24
C THR A 16 -8.21 -2.29 7.38
N GLY A 17 -7.15 -1.52 7.05
CA GLY A 17 -6.38 -0.68 7.95
C GLY A 17 -5.38 -1.37 8.86
N SER A 18 -4.74 -2.43 8.43
CA SER A 18 -3.72 -3.10 9.24
C SER A 18 -2.53 -2.18 9.53
N SER A 19 -1.93 -1.64 8.48
CA SER A 19 -0.81 -0.69 8.57
C SER A 19 -1.24 0.64 9.17
N THR A 20 -2.40 1.17 8.78
CA THR A 20 -2.99 2.41 9.33
C THR A 20 -3.03 2.40 10.86
N ARG A 21 -3.62 1.35 11.44
CA ARG A 21 -3.75 1.22 12.90
C ARG A 21 -2.41 1.04 13.60
N MET A 22 -1.49 0.30 12.98
CA MET A 22 -0.12 0.13 13.49
C MET A 22 0.60 1.48 13.51
N LEU A 23 0.58 2.24 12.44
CA LEU A 23 1.17 3.58 12.35
C LEU A 23 0.58 4.53 13.41
N ALA A 24 -0.76 4.54 13.58
CA ALA A 24 -1.43 5.37 14.59
C ALA A 24 -1.05 5.04 16.03
N ARG A 25 -0.75 3.76 16.33
CA ARG A 25 -0.30 3.35 17.66
C ARG A 25 1.17 3.69 17.93
N LEU A 26 2.00 3.56 16.91
CA LEU A 26 3.45 3.71 17.06
C LEU A 26 3.93 5.15 16.91
N LEU A 27 3.17 5.98 16.19
CA LEU A 27 3.57 7.33 15.85
C LEU A 27 2.63 8.38 16.48
N ASN A 28 3.20 9.56 16.76
CA ASN A 28 2.40 10.75 16.96
C ASN A 28 1.96 11.29 15.60
N ALA A 29 0.80 10.84 15.11
CA ALA A 29 0.35 11.11 13.74
C ALA A 29 -1.16 11.30 13.65
N GLN A 30 -1.56 12.09 12.65
CA GLN A 30 -2.91 12.17 12.10
C GLN A 30 -2.88 11.49 10.73
N ILE A 31 -3.72 10.49 10.53
CA ILE A 31 -3.67 9.62 9.35
C ILE A 31 -4.95 9.77 8.54
N THR A 32 -4.81 10.00 7.24
CA THR A 32 -5.88 9.86 6.26
C THR A 32 -5.73 8.49 5.59
N ALA A 33 -6.65 7.58 5.90
CA ALA A 33 -6.69 6.24 5.34
C ALA A 33 -7.59 6.23 4.11
N VAL A 34 -7.01 5.96 2.96
CA VAL A 34 -7.68 6.01 1.66
C VAL A 34 -7.83 4.62 1.09
N ASP A 35 -9.03 4.27 0.67
CA ASP A 35 -9.28 3.10 -0.14
C ASP A 35 -10.43 3.34 -1.13
N PHE A 36 -10.44 2.59 -2.23
CA PHE A 36 -11.53 2.67 -3.20
C PHE A 36 -12.79 1.94 -2.71
N LEU A 37 -12.60 0.84 -1.94
CA LEU A 37 -13.67 -0.02 -1.47
C LEU A 37 -14.23 0.48 -0.14
N GLN A 38 -15.45 1.00 -0.18
CA GLN A 38 -16.16 1.51 1.01
C GLN A 38 -16.29 0.43 2.09
N GLU A 39 -16.51 -0.81 1.72
CA GLU A 39 -16.66 -1.94 2.65
C GLU A 39 -15.39 -2.18 3.48
N PHE A 40 -14.22 -1.93 2.92
CA PHE A 40 -12.95 -2.03 3.66
C PHE A 40 -12.82 -0.91 4.69
N LEU A 41 -13.25 0.29 4.32
CA LEU A 41 -13.22 1.43 5.22
C LEU A 41 -14.22 1.27 6.38
N GLU A 42 -15.40 0.69 6.15
CA GLU A 42 -16.36 0.37 7.21
C GLU A 42 -15.77 -0.60 8.24
N VAL A 43 -15.04 -1.62 7.78
CA VAL A 43 -14.30 -2.54 8.67
C VAL A 43 -13.19 -1.79 9.44
N LEU A 44 -12.49 -0.88 8.78
CA LEU A 44 -11.48 -0.05 9.45
C LEU A 44 -12.12 0.85 10.51
N GLU A 45 -13.23 1.51 10.21
CA GLU A 45 -13.94 2.41 11.13
C GLU A 45 -14.40 1.68 12.40
N GLU A 46 -14.92 0.47 12.25
CA GLU A 46 -15.28 -0.36 13.41
C GLU A 46 -14.04 -0.69 14.26
N ARG A 47 -12.93 -1.06 13.63
CA ARG A 47 -11.68 -1.40 14.32
C ARG A 47 -11.08 -0.21 15.06
N ILE A 48 -10.97 0.96 14.41
CA ILE A 48 -10.41 2.16 15.05
C ILE A 48 -11.27 2.65 16.23
N LYS A 49 -12.58 2.50 16.13
CA LYS A 49 -13.51 2.80 17.23
C LYS A 49 -13.27 1.89 18.43
N ASN A 50 -13.17 0.58 18.19
CA ASN A 50 -12.93 -0.42 19.24
C ASN A 50 -11.53 -0.25 19.90
N GLU A 51 -10.57 0.31 19.17
CA GLU A 51 -9.19 0.53 19.63
C GLU A 51 -8.92 1.94 20.19
N GLY A 52 -9.92 2.82 20.16
CA GLY A 52 -9.77 4.21 20.63
C GLY A 52 -8.83 5.05 19.75
N LEU A 53 -8.80 4.79 18.45
CA LEU A 53 -7.95 5.48 17.48
C LEU A 53 -8.71 6.50 16.60
N SER A 54 -10.01 6.72 16.87
CA SER A 54 -10.86 7.59 16.05
C SER A 54 -10.38 9.05 15.98
N ASP A 55 -9.67 9.52 16.99
CA ASP A 55 -9.12 10.87 17.01
C ASP A 55 -7.84 11.02 16.16
N LYS A 56 -7.27 9.89 15.74
CA LYS A 56 -6.01 9.86 14.96
C LYS A 56 -6.18 9.49 13.50
N ILE A 57 -7.28 8.81 13.15
CA ILE A 57 -7.49 8.24 11.82
C ILE A 57 -8.82 8.75 11.28
N ARG A 58 -8.79 9.29 10.07
CA ARG A 58 -9.98 9.53 9.24
C ARG A 58 -9.92 8.64 8.01
N THR A 59 -11.05 8.14 7.58
CA THR A 59 -11.22 7.36 6.35
C THR A 59 -11.65 8.24 5.18
N LEU A 60 -11.29 7.85 3.97
CA LEU A 60 -11.64 8.55 2.75
C LEU A 60 -11.84 7.56 1.59
N ALA A 61 -13.08 7.39 1.16
CA ALA A 61 -13.42 6.55 0.01
C ALA A 61 -13.16 7.31 -1.30
N CYS A 62 -12.05 7.02 -1.96
CA CYS A 62 -11.77 7.57 -3.29
C CYS A 62 -10.72 6.74 -4.01
N SER A 63 -10.62 6.96 -5.31
CA SER A 63 -9.57 6.33 -6.12
C SER A 63 -8.22 6.98 -5.85
N MET A 64 -7.17 6.16 -5.81
CA MET A 64 -5.80 6.60 -5.56
C MET A 64 -5.17 7.40 -6.70
N ASP A 65 -5.80 7.43 -7.87
CA ASP A 65 -5.43 8.27 -9.01
C ASP A 65 -6.22 9.60 -9.08
N ASN A 66 -7.12 9.83 -8.13
CA ASN A 66 -7.89 11.08 -8.04
C ASN A 66 -8.07 11.49 -6.57
N LEU A 67 -6.96 11.75 -5.91
CA LEU A 67 -6.93 12.12 -4.50
C LEU A 67 -7.29 13.60 -4.31
N PRO A 68 -8.24 13.94 -3.42
CA PRO A 68 -8.65 15.32 -3.14
C PRO A 68 -7.72 15.96 -2.09
N PHE A 69 -6.41 15.85 -2.30
CA PHE A 69 -5.39 16.36 -1.41
C PHE A 69 -4.85 17.70 -1.90
N GLU A 70 -4.43 18.53 -0.96
CA GLU A 70 -3.72 19.77 -1.24
C GLU A 70 -2.24 19.48 -1.51
N ASP A 71 -1.59 20.36 -2.28
CA ASP A 71 -0.15 20.29 -2.49
C ASP A 71 0.59 20.47 -1.16
N GLU A 72 1.67 19.72 -0.96
CA GLU A 72 2.50 19.74 0.27
C GLU A 72 1.72 19.49 1.58
N GLU A 73 0.64 18.70 1.52
CA GLU A 73 -0.20 18.43 2.68
C GLU A 73 0.44 17.44 3.68
N TYR A 74 1.16 16.42 3.18
CA TYR A 74 1.59 15.28 4.00
C TYR A 74 3.08 15.27 4.29
N ASP A 75 3.43 14.84 5.51
CA ASP A 75 4.80 14.53 5.89
C ASP A 75 5.23 13.15 5.40
N VAL A 76 4.27 12.22 5.30
CA VAL A 76 4.49 10.86 4.82
C VAL A 76 3.33 10.41 3.92
N ILE A 77 3.65 9.81 2.80
CA ILE A 77 2.73 8.97 2.03
C ILE A 77 3.18 7.53 2.23
N TRP A 78 2.25 6.71 2.74
CA TRP A 78 2.40 5.27 2.92
C TRP A 78 1.49 4.55 1.94
N SER A 79 2.01 3.52 1.26
CA SER A 79 1.20 2.67 0.39
C SER A 79 1.79 1.27 0.34
N GLU A 80 1.10 0.32 0.96
CA GLU A 80 1.56 -1.05 1.10
C GLU A 80 0.66 -2.00 0.31
N GLY A 81 1.23 -2.68 -0.69
CA GLY A 81 0.50 -3.61 -1.55
C GLY A 81 -0.57 -2.97 -2.43
N ALA A 82 -0.41 -1.71 -2.83
CA ALA A 82 -1.48 -0.98 -3.52
C ALA A 82 -1.03 -0.15 -4.73
N ILE A 83 0.13 0.48 -4.71
CA ILE A 83 0.57 1.42 -5.77
C ILE A 83 0.56 0.80 -7.17
N TYR A 84 0.82 -0.50 -7.29
CA TYR A 84 0.82 -1.22 -8.56
C TYR A 84 -0.53 -1.16 -9.30
N ASN A 85 -1.64 -0.93 -8.59
CA ASN A 85 -2.98 -0.83 -9.21
C ASN A 85 -3.12 0.33 -10.18
N ILE A 86 -2.35 1.39 -10.01
CA ILE A 86 -2.33 2.54 -10.94
C ILE A 86 -1.03 2.64 -11.73
N GLY A 87 -0.07 1.75 -11.46
CA GLY A 87 1.29 1.77 -11.98
C GLY A 87 2.26 2.51 -11.05
N PHE A 88 3.41 1.91 -10.83
CA PHE A 88 4.41 2.43 -9.89
C PHE A 88 4.91 3.82 -10.28
N GLU A 89 5.31 3.99 -11.55
CA GLU A 89 5.82 5.28 -12.02
C GLU A 89 4.76 6.38 -11.93
N LYS A 90 3.51 6.06 -12.29
CA LYS A 90 2.39 6.99 -12.18
C LYS A 90 2.17 7.41 -10.73
N GLY A 91 2.07 6.45 -9.79
CA GLY A 91 1.87 6.76 -8.37
C GLY A 91 3.00 7.61 -7.81
N VAL A 92 4.26 7.24 -8.07
CA VAL A 92 5.44 8.01 -7.65
C VAL A 92 5.39 9.45 -8.18
N THR A 93 5.03 9.63 -9.45
CA THR A 93 4.99 10.96 -10.10
C THR A 93 3.84 11.81 -9.56
N GLU A 94 2.62 11.27 -9.54
CA GLU A 94 1.42 12.03 -9.18
C GLU A 94 1.35 12.37 -7.69
N TRP A 95 1.81 11.45 -6.82
CA TRP A 95 1.73 11.67 -5.37
C TRP A 95 2.84 12.57 -4.83
N SER A 96 3.91 12.83 -5.61
CA SER A 96 5.02 13.69 -5.21
C SER A 96 4.56 15.07 -4.78
N ARG A 97 3.57 15.64 -5.46
CA ARG A 97 3.06 16.99 -5.16
C ARG A 97 2.38 17.10 -3.80
N TYR A 98 1.82 16.00 -3.28
CA TYR A 98 1.14 15.99 -1.98
C TYR A 98 2.11 15.89 -0.80
N LEU A 99 3.38 15.55 -1.06
CA LEU A 99 4.42 15.52 -0.04
C LEU A 99 4.99 16.91 0.19
N LYS A 100 5.16 17.25 1.46
CA LYS A 100 5.96 18.40 1.85
C LYS A 100 7.40 18.25 1.38
N VAL A 101 8.11 19.38 1.24
CA VAL A 101 9.55 19.33 0.98
C VAL A 101 10.24 18.55 2.09
N GLY A 102 11.00 17.53 1.72
CA GLY A 102 11.65 16.60 2.66
C GLY A 102 10.70 15.55 3.26
N GLY A 103 9.47 15.45 2.76
CA GLY A 103 8.52 14.40 3.12
C GLY A 103 8.97 13.01 2.62
N ILE A 104 8.35 11.97 3.14
CA ILE A 104 8.75 10.58 2.91
C ILE A 104 7.68 9.86 2.11
N LEU A 105 8.07 9.24 1.00
CA LEU A 105 7.29 8.22 0.30
C LEU A 105 7.75 6.84 0.76
N ALA A 106 6.86 6.06 1.36
CA ALA A 106 7.10 4.70 1.80
C ALA A 106 6.11 3.76 1.09
N VAL A 107 6.60 2.96 0.16
CA VAL A 107 5.76 2.09 -0.67
C VAL A 107 6.32 0.67 -0.72
N SER A 108 5.45 -0.32 -0.79
CA SER A 108 5.84 -1.66 -1.20
C SER A 108 5.49 -1.88 -2.67
N GLU A 109 6.40 -2.52 -3.38
CA GLU A 109 6.29 -2.72 -4.82
C GLU A 109 6.71 -4.14 -5.21
N ILE A 110 6.00 -4.71 -6.17
CA ILE A 110 6.32 -6.03 -6.73
C ILE A 110 7.56 -5.92 -7.61
N THR A 111 8.60 -6.65 -7.24
CA THR A 111 9.87 -6.61 -7.97
C THR A 111 10.44 -8.01 -8.20
N TRP A 112 11.17 -8.15 -9.29
CA TRP A 112 12.00 -9.32 -9.50
C TRP A 112 13.23 -9.30 -8.58
N ILE A 113 13.49 -10.43 -7.91
CA ILE A 113 14.68 -10.61 -7.05
C ILE A 113 15.88 -11.01 -7.91
N THR A 114 15.63 -11.62 -9.09
CA THR A 114 16.68 -12.12 -9.99
C THR A 114 16.46 -11.62 -11.41
N THR A 115 17.54 -11.58 -12.19
CA THR A 115 17.50 -11.24 -13.62
C THR A 115 17.14 -12.43 -14.50
N SER A 116 17.19 -13.66 -13.96
CA SER A 116 16.80 -14.90 -14.64
C SER A 116 15.70 -15.60 -13.87
N ARG A 117 14.64 -16.04 -14.56
CA ARG A 117 13.45 -16.67 -13.99
C ARG A 117 12.80 -17.63 -14.99
N PRO A 118 11.93 -18.55 -14.52
CA PRO A 118 11.16 -19.41 -15.41
C PRO A 118 10.32 -18.61 -16.40
N SER A 119 10.27 -19.07 -17.64
CA SER A 119 9.52 -18.38 -18.70
C SER A 119 8.02 -18.31 -18.44
N GLU A 120 7.48 -19.24 -17.68
CA GLU A 120 6.07 -19.25 -17.27
C GLU A 120 5.77 -18.06 -16.36
N LEU A 121 6.60 -17.83 -15.33
CA LEU A 121 6.45 -16.68 -14.44
C LEU A 121 6.65 -15.36 -15.18
N GLN A 122 7.62 -15.29 -16.11
CA GLN A 122 7.82 -14.10 -16.93
C GLN A 122 6.53 -13.78 -17.72
N LYS A 123 5.97 -14.76 -18.44
CA LYS A 123 4.77 -14.56 -19.26
C LYS A 123 3.55 -14.16 -18.42
N HIS A 124 3.39 -14.75 -17.23
CA HIS A 124 2.31 -14.39 -16.34
C HIS A 124 2.40 -12.90 -15.96
N TRP A 125 3.53 -12.47 -15.43
CA TRP A 125 3.71 -11.10 -14.97
C TRP A 125 3.79 -10.06 -16.09
N ASP A 126 4.22 -10.44 -17.30
CA ASP A 126 4.15 -9.55 -18.48
C ASP A 126 2.71 -9.16 -18.84
N VAL A 127 1.72 -10.00 -18.45
CA VAL A 127 0.29 -9.75 -18.67
C VAL A 127 -0.33 -9.04 -17.46
N GLU A 128 -0.10 -9.58 -16.25
CA GLU A 128 -0.77 -9.11 -15.03
C GLU A 128 -0.21 -7.78 -14.52
N TYR A 129 1.09 -7.56 -14.65
CA TYR A 129 1.75 -6.32 -14.24
C TYR A 129 2.98 -6.03 -15.11
N PRO A 130 2.80 -5.44 -16.31
CA PRO A 130 3.89 -5.17 -17.26
C PRO A 130 5.00 -4.26 -16.73
N GLU A 131 4.74 -3.47 -15.70
CA GLU A 131 5.75 -2.62 -15.04
C GLU A 131 6.66 -3.38 -14.07
N ILE A 132 6.45 -4.69 -13.86
CA ILE A 132 7.31 -5.46 -12.96
C ILE A 132 8.75 -5.46 -13.45
N ASP A 133 9.68 -5.05 -12.60
CA ASP A 133 11.12 -5.00 -12.92
C ASP A 133 11.95 -5.25 -11.65
N VAL A 134 13.25 -5.21 -11.75
CA VAL A 134 14.17 -5.34 -10.61
C VAL A 134 14.18 -4.07 -9.76
N ALA A 135 14.55 -4.21 -8.49
CA ALA A 135 14.55 -3.09 -7.54
C ALA A 135 15.37 -1.87 -8.02
N SER A 136 16.49 -2.08 -8.73
CA SER A 136 17.30 -0.99 -9.26
C SER A 136 16.57 -0.14 -10.32
N SER A 137 15.68 -0.74 -11.11
CA SER A 137 14.84 0.00 -12.05
C SER A 137 13.80 0.86 -11.31
N LYS A 138 13.17 0.30 -10.27
CA LYS A 138 12.22 1.05 -9.44
C LYS A 138 12.89 2.20 -8.68
N LEU A 139 14.09 1.99 -8.14
CA LEU A 139 14.88 3.07 -7.52
C LEU A 139 15.21 4.19 -8.51
N ARG A 140 15.52 3.84 -9.76
CA ARG A 140 15.75 4.86 -10.81
C ARG A 140 14.50 5.67 -11.11
N VAL A 141 13.32 5.07 -11.09
CA VAL A 141 12.05 5.82 -11.22
C VAL A 141 11.92 6.83 -10.09
N LEU A 142 12.21 6.45 -8.85
CA LEU A 142 12.21 7.38 -7.72
C LEU A 142 13.18 8.54 -7.93
N GLU A 143 14.43 8.27 -8.29
CA GLU A 143 15.46 9.30 -8.53
C GLU A 143 15.07 10.25 -9.66
N ASN A 144 14.53 9.73 -10.76
CA ASN A 144 14.06 10.54 -11.90
C ASN A 144 12.89 11.47 -11.53
N ASN A 145 12.13 11.13 -10.50
CA ASN A 145 11.02 11.94 -9.97
C ASN A 145 11.40 12.78 -8.74
N GLY A 146 12.71 13.00 -8.52
CA GLY A 146 13.21 13.91 -7.50
C GLY A 146 13.29 13.34 -6.09
N TYR A 147 13.06 12.05 -5.91
CA TYR A 147 13.26 11.41 -4.62
C TYR A 147 14.73 11.02 -4.42
N SER A 148 15.16 11.02 -3.16
CA SER A 148 16.43 10.44 -2.74
C SER A 148 16.15 9.13 -2.00
N PRO A 149 16.38 7.95 -2.61
CA PRO A 149 16.12 6.69 -1.97
C PRO A 149 16.91 6.54 -0.67
N MET A 150 16.20 6.33 0.44
CA MET A 150 16.82 6.15 1.76
C MET A 150 17.19 4.70 2.03
N GLY A 151 16.48 3.77 1.41
CA GLY A 151 16.73 2.35 1.54
C GLY A 151 15.58 1.52 0.97
N TYR A 152 15.84 0.25 0.77
CA TYR A 152 14.84 -0.76 0.45
C TYR A 152 15.22 -2.10 1.10
N PHE A 153 14.26 -2.96 1.24
CA PHE A 153 14.47 -4.34 1.68
C PHE A 153 13.44 -5.26 1.05
N VAL A 154 13.80 -6.53 0.91
CA VAL A 154 12.88 -7.56 0.47
C VAL A 154 12.06 -8.02 1.66
N LEU A 155 10.73 -8.04 1.52
CA LEU A 155 9.86 -8.57 2.58
C LEU A 155 10.21 -10.03 2.86
N PRO A 156 10.36 -10.43 4.13
CA PRO A 156 10.61 -11.82 4.48
C PRO A 156 9.51 -12.75 3.97
N GLU A 157 9.88 -13.97 3.57
CA GLU A 157 8.95 -14.96 3.00
C GLU A 157 7.72 -15.21 3.89
N HIS A 158 7.89 -15.21 5.22
CA HIS A 158 6.79 -15.45 6.15
C HIS A 158 5.69 -14.36 6.09
N CYS A 159 6.01 -13.14 5.64
CA CYS A 159 5.00 -12.09 5.45
C CYS A 159 3.95 -12.51 4.42
N TRP A 160 4.37 -13.21 3.38
CA TRP A 160 3.50 -13.71 2.32
C TRP A 160 2.94 -15.09 2.63
N ARG A 161 3.82 -16.05 2.98
CA ARG A 161 3.42 -17.44 3.20
C ARG A 161 2.50 -17.58 4.41
N ASP A 162 2.92 -17.08 5.58
CA ASP A 162 2.25 -17.40 6.84
C ASP A 162 1.10 -16.40 7.14
N ASN A 163 1.23 -15.16 6.67
CA ASN A 163 0.28 -14.10 7.00
C ASN A 163 -0.69 -13.75 5.86
N TYR A 164 -0.49 -14.28 4.64
CA TYR A 164 -1.37 -14.03 3.50
C TYR A 164 -1.84 -15.33 2.85
N TYR A 165 -0.95 -16.13 2.26
CA TYR A 165 -1.35 -17.28 1.50
C TYR A 165 -1.90 -18.44 2.36
N GLN A 166 -1.29 -18.72 3.52
CA GLN A 166 -1.77 -19.80 4.38
C GLN A 166 -3.19 -19.52 4.92
N PRO A 167 -3.50 -18.35 5.51
CA PRO A 167 -4.88 -18.04 5.91
C PRO A 167 -5.89 -18.09 4.75
N MET A 168 -5.46 -17.71 3.54
CA MET A 168 -6.30 -17.78 2.35
C MET A 168 -6.61 -19.26 2.00
N GLN A 169 -5.58 -20.12 1.99
CA GLN A 169 -5.74 -21.55 1.71
C GLN A 169 -6.63 -22.24 2.74
N GLU A 170 -6.47 -21.92 4.02
CA GLU A 170 -7.30 -22.48 5.09
C GLU A 170 -8.79 -22.12 4.98
N ASN A 171 -9.10 -20.98 4.36
CA ASN A 171 -10.47 -20.53 4.13
C ASN A 171 -11.04 -20.92 2.76
N PHE A 172 -10.22 -21.47 1.85
CA PHE A 172 -10.56 -21.66 0.45
C PHE A 172 -11.75 -22.63 0.25
N GLU A 173 -11.75 -23.78 0.92
CA GLU A 173 -12.87 -24.74 0.82
C GLU A 173 -14.19 -24.15 1.32
N GLY A 174 -14.15 -23.41 2.42
CA GLY A 174 -15.33 -22.73 2.95
C GLY A 174 -15.84 -21.63 2.01
N PHE A 175 -14.93 -20.92 1.34
CA PHE A 175 -15.28 -19.92 0.35
C PHE A 175 -15.95 -20.54 -0.88
N LEU A 176 -15.35 -21.57 -1.47
CA LEU A 176 -15.92 -22.31 -2.61
C LEU A 176 -17.30 -22.84 -2.30
N SER A 177 -17.49 -23.45 -1.13
CA SER A 177 -18.78 -23.98 -0.70
C SER A 177 -19.87 -22.92 -0.62
N ARG A 178 -19.54 -21.72 -0.09
CA ARG A 178 -20.50 -20.60 -0.03
C ARG A 178 -20.84 -20.00 -1.39
N ASN A 179 -19.96 -20.16 -2.38
CA ASN A 179 -20.13 -19.64 -3.74
C ASN A 179 -20.50 -20.74 -4.74
N ASN A 180 -21.07 -21.86 -4.27
CA ASN A 180 -21.54 -22.99 -5.09
C ASN A 180 -20.46 -23.60 -6.00
N ASN A 181 -19.18 -23.54 -5.61
CA ASN A 181 -18.03 -23.97 -6.40
C ASN A 181 -18.03 -23.37 -7.84
N SER A 182 -18.43 -22.12 -8.00
CA SER A 182 -18.38 -21.46 -9.30
C SER A 182 -16.94 -21.25 -9.76
N GLU A 183 -16.71 -21.24 -11.08
CA GLU A 183 -15.39 -20.95 -11.67
C GLU A 183 -14.93 -19.50 -11.39
N GLU A 184 -15.86 -18.62 -10.98
CA GLU A 184 -15.61 -17.22 -10.63
C GLU A 184 -15.25 -17.06 -9.12
N ALA A 185 -15.37 -18.11 -8.33
CA ALA A 185 -15.00 -18.15 -6.92
C ALA A 185 -13.57 -18.65 -6.76
#